data_ca5ede63358f63c06ad7340ae8e07a4d
#
_entry.id   ca5ede63358f63c06ad7340ae8e07a4d
#
_cell.length_a   1.000
_cell.length_b   1.000
_cell.length_c   1.000
_cell.angle_alpha   90.00
_cell.angle_beta   90.00
_cell.angle_gamma   90.00
#
_symmetry.space_group_name_H-M   'P 1'
#
loop_
_entity.id
_entity.type
_entity.pdbx_description
1 polymer ?
#
loop_
_entity_poly.entity_id
_entity_poly.type
_entity_poly.pdbx_seq_one_letter_code
_entity_poly.pdbx_strand_id
1 'polypeptide(L)'
;MSDSNKKAVKTRDLLIQTAGKLFTLRGVKGVQAKDIARAAGTVPNAITYHFGGLDKLIDAVWDHAIRSVDYVQIEEYYKKNKHLLKTPDGKWQLVSEMIDIFFKMVWSGNESHWEVPFLMSAGITEDGQKRIDRCGNRLMKAYINLYIDITGNDDIESALGWVFSILGGAVVYTTNIGMFTNILKTDSIPESCYRRLQHITTRNAMFSLNLLSR
;
A
#
# COMPACT_ATOMS: atom_id res chain seq x y z
N MET A 1 -11.16 20.44 23.49
CA MET A 1 -12.13 19.92 22.48
C MET A 1 -13.31 19.35 23.24
N SER A 2 -14.54 19.75 22.92
CA SER A 2 -15.75 19.24 23.59
C SER A 2 -15.98 17.77 23.29
N ASP A 3 -16.63 17.01 24.16
CA ASP A 3 -16.94 15.58 23.97
C ASP A 3 -17.76 15.33 22.69
N SER A 4 -18.62 16.28 22.31
CA SER A 4 -19.36 16.25 21.04
C SER A 4 -18.41 16.23 19.82
N ASN A 5 -17.33 17.01 19.85
CA ASN A 5 -16.37 17.07 18.75
C ASN A 5 -15.54 15.78 18.64
N LYS A 6 -15.15 15.17 19.78
CA LYS A 6 -14.48 13.86 19.81
C LYS A 6 -15.36 12.74 19.24
N LYS A 7 -16.65 12.74 19.56
CA LYS A 7 -17.62 11.77 19.05
C LYS A 7 -17.83 11.92 17.53
N ALA A 8 -17.92 13.16 17.04
CA ALA A 8 -18.05 13.44 15.61
C ALA A 8 -16.82 12.98 14.81
N VAL A 9 -15.60 13.22 15.31
CA VAL A 9 -14.36 12.74 14.69
C VAL A 9 -14.33 11.21 14.64
N LYS A 10 -14.65 10.53 15.75
CA LYS A 10 -14.72 9.06 15.79
C LYS A 10 -15.71 8.48 14.77
N THR A 11 -16.88 9.10 14.60
CA THR A 11 -17.88 8.65 13.63
C THR A 11 -17.42 8.87 12.20
N ARG A 12 -16.76 10.00 11.93
CA ARG A 12 -16.20 10.31 10.62
C ARG A 12 -15.14 9.28 10.21
N ASP A 13 -14.22 8.94 11.11
CA ASP A 13 -13.17 7.96 10.87
C ASP A 13 -13.76 6.55 10.69
N LEU A 14 -14.74 6.17 11.52
CA LEU A 14 -15.45 4.90 11.38
C LEU A 14 -16.12 4.75 10.01
N LEU A 15 -16.75 5.82 9.49
CA LEU A 15 -17.35 5.82 8.17
C LEU A 15 -16.32 5.65 7.06
N ILE A 16 -15.14 6.30 7.15
CA ILE A 16 -14.04 6.14 6.19
C ILE A 16 -13.54 4.69 6.21
N GLN A 17 -13.24 4.14 7.39
CA GLN A 17 -12.75 2.77 7.55
C GLN A 17 -13.75 1.74 7.00
N THR A 18 -15.03 1.90 7.34
CA THR A 18 -16.09 0.99 6.88
C THR A 18 -16.29 1.08 5.37
N ALA A 19 -16.32 2.29 4.82
CA ALA A 19 -16.47 2.52 3.39
C ALA A 19 -15.28 1.93 2.62
N GLY A 20 -14.05 2.16 3.07
CA GLY A 20 -12.84 1.63 2.46
C GLY A 20 -12.85 0.11 2.37
N LYS A 21 -13.16 -0.57 3.47
CA LYS A 21 -13.32 -2.04 3.50
C LYS A 21 -14.37 -2.53 2.50
N LEU A 22 -15.54 -1.88 2.45
CA LEU A 22 -16.61 -2.26 1.51
C LEU A 22 -16.22 -2.00 0.05
N PHE A 23 -15.57 -0.87 -0.24
CA PHE A 23 -15.09 -0.54 -1.58
C PHE A 23 -14.03 -1.52 -2.07
N THR A 24 -13.15 -1.97 -1.19
CA THR A 24 -12.16 -3.01 -1.51
C THR A 24 -12.82 -4.32 -1.91
N LEU A 25 -13.89 -4.71 -1.19
CA LEU A 25 -14.57 -6.00 -1.42
C LEU A 25 -15.53 -6.00 -2.62
N ARG A 26 -16.19 -4.86 -2.90
CA ARG A 26 -17.32 -4.79 -3.85
C ARG A 26 -17.11 -3.78 -4.97
N GLY A 27 -15.98 -3.08 -4.97
CA GLY A 27 -15.74 -1.93 -5.83
C GLY A 27 -16.53 -0.69 -5.38
N VAL A 28 -16.05 0.50 -5.75
CA VAL A 28 -16.69 1.77 -5.37
C VAL A 28 -18.12 1.87 -5.89
N LYS A 29 -18.36 1.44 -7.14
CA LYS A 29 -19.69 1.48 -7.79
C LYS A 29 -20.69 0.47 -7.21
N GLY A 30 -20.22 -0.58 -6.54
CA GLY A 30 -21.06 -1.65 -5.95
C GLY A 30 -21.56 -1.35 -4.54
N VAL A 31 -21.28 -0.18 -3.97
CA VAL A 31 -21.59 0.16 -2.58
C VAL A 31 -22.42 1.43 -2.49
N GLN A 32 -23.54 1.35 -1.76
CA GLN A 32 -24.43 2.48 -1.53
C GLN A 32 -24.26 3.04 -0.10
N ALA A 33 -24.66 4.30 0.11
CA ALA A 33 -24.62 4.95 1.42
C ALA A 33 -25.31 4.14 2.53
N LYS A 34 -26.43 3.48 2.20
CA LYS A 34 -27.16 2.62 3.15
C LYS A 34 -26.34 1.40 3.62
N ASP A 35 -25.49 0.86 2.73
CA ASP A 35 -24.68 -0.32 3.04
C ASP A 35 -23.55 0.06 4.00
N ILE A 36 -22.93 1.22 3.76
CA ILE A 36 -21.89 1.79 4.62
C ILE A 36 -22.47 2.12 6.00
N ALA A 37 -23.61 2.82 6.03
CA ALA A 37 -24.25 3.19 7.29
C ALA A 37 -24.64 1.96 8.13
N ARG A 38 -25.21 0.93 7.49
CA ARG A 38 -25.54 -0.35 8.16
C ARG A 38 -24.31 -1.03 8.71
N ALA A 39 -23.25 -1.14 7.93
CA ALA A 39 -22.01 -1.78 8.35
C ALA A 39 -21.28 -1.00 9.46
N ALA A 40 -21.39 0.33 9.47
CA ALA A 40 -20.84 1.20 10.50
C ALA A 40 -21.72 1.31 11.76
N GLY A 41 -22.91 0.67 11.80
CA GLY A 41 -23.84 0.80 12.91
C GLY A 41 -24.39 2.23 13.07
N THR A 42 -24.53 2.98 11.95
CA THR A 42 -25.03 4.35 11.93
C THR A 42 -26.28 4.48 11.04
N VAL A 43 -26.76 5.71 10.87
CA VAL A 43 -27.89 6.02 9.97
C VAL A 43 -27.34 6.61 8.65
N PRO A 44 -28.04 6.42 7.50
CA PRO A 44 -27.58 6.96 6.21
C PRO A 44 -27.32 8.47 6.22
N ASN A 45 -28.11 9.22 6.97
CA ASN A 45 -27.96 10.67 7.12
C ASN A 45 -26.60 11.09 7.77
N ALA A 46 -25.94 10.18 8.48
CA ALA A 46 -24.61 10.45 9.04
C ALA A 46 -23.56 10.75 7.93
N ILE A 47 -23.68 10.08 6.77
CA ILE A 47 -22.79 10.31 5.62
C ILE A 47 -23.00 11.74 5.08
N THR A 48 -24.24 12.15 4.91
CA THR A 48 -24.56 13.51 4.46
C THR A 48 -24.09 14.55 5.50
N TYR A 49 -24.29 14.27 6.78
CA TYR A 49 -23.86 15.17 7.86
C TYR A 49 -22.35 15.35 7.94
N HIS A 50 -21.58 14.27 7.85
CA HIS A 50 -20.11 14.30 8.02
C HIS A 50 -19.34 14.64 6.74
N PHE A 51 -19.90 14.38 5.57
CA PHE A 51 -19.19 14.50 4.29
C PHE A 51 -19.95 15.34 3.25
N GLY A 52 -21.23 15.61 3.42
CA GLY A 52 -22.05 16.26 2.40
C GLY A 52 -22.59 15.30 1.32
N GLY A 53 -22.33 14.00 1.45
CA GLY A 53 -22.82 12.98 0.52
C GLY A 53 -21.82 11.86 0.24
N LEU A 54 -22.25 10.85 -0.54
CA LEU A 54 -21.45 9.67 -0.83
C LEU A 54 -20.18 10.00 -1.63
N ASP A 55 -20.27 10.90 -2.61
CA ASP A 55 -19.11 11.27 -3.45
C ASP A 55 -17.99 11.88 -2.61
N LYS A 56 -18.34 12.74 -1.64
CA LYS A 56 -17.36 13.32 -0.72
C LYS A 56 -16.79 12.32 0.29
N LEU A 57 -17.56 11.31 0.66
CA LEU A 57 -17.04 10.17 1.42
C LEU A 57 -16.05 9.35 0.58
N ILE A 58 -16.36 9.12 -0.70
CA ILE A 58 -15.43 8.45 -1.63
C ILE A 58 -14.11 9.24 -1.73
N ASP A 59 -14.18 10.56 -1.91
CA ASP A 59 -12.98 11.41 -1.91
C ASP A 59 -12.18 11.28 -0.60
N ALA A 60 -12.86 11.28 0.55
CA ALA A 60 -12.23 11.13 1.86
C ALA A 60 -11.59 9.75 2.05
N VAL A 61 -12.17 8.69 1.50
CA VAL A 61 -11.58 7.34 1.51
C VAL A 61 -10.29 7.30 0.66
N TRP A 62 -10.32 7.89 -0.52
CA TRP A 62 -9.13 8.03 -1.35
C TRP A 62 -8.01 8.80 -0.65
N ASP A 63 -8.34 9.97 -0.10
CA ASP A 63 -7.39 10.81 0.64
C ASP A 63 -6.81 10.08 1.86
N HIS A 64 -7.63 9.28 2.54
CA HIS A 64 -7.17 8.47 3.67
C HIS A 64 -6.22 7.37 3.19
N ALA A 65 -6.62 6.58 2.19
CA ALA A 65 -5.82 5.47 1.68
C ALA A 65 -4.45 5.96 1.15
N ILE A 66 -4.44 7.05 0.39
CA ILE A 66 -3.22 7.66 -0.15
C ILE A 66 -2.28 8.12 0.98
N ARG A 67 -2.83 8.75 2.05
CA ARG A 67 -2.02 9.22 3.18
C ARG A 67 -1.52 8.10 4.08
N SER A 68 -2.30 7.02 4.20
CA SER A 68 -1.93 5.87 5.03
C SER A 68 -0.80 5.04 4.42
N VAL A 69 -0.72 5.03 3.08
CA VAL A 69 0.39 4.42 2.36
C VAL A 69 1.46 5.48 2.13
N ASP A 70 2.38 5.61 3.09
CA ASP A 70 3.40 6.68 3.11
C ASP A 70 4.51 6.44 2.07
N TYR A 71 4.17 6.62 0.79
CA TYR A 71 5.14 6.53 -0.33
C TYR A 71 6.29 7.55 -0.22
N VAL A 72 6.11 8.61 0.57
CA VAL A 72 7.14 9.64 0.80
C VAL A 72 8.29 9.07 1.60
N GLN A 73 8.00 8.19 2.56
CA GLN A 73 9.00 7.59 3.45
C GLN A 73 10.10 6.84 2.67
N ILE A 74 9.74 6.08 1.63
CA ILE A 74 10.71 5.35 0.81
C ILE A 74 11.59 6.31 0.01
N GLU A 75 11.00 7.33 -0.61
CA GLU A 75 11.74 8.34 -1.37
C GLU A 75 12.71 9.12 -0.48
N GLU A 76 12.26 9.53 0.72
CA GLU A 76 13.10 10.24 1.69
C GLU A 76 14.21 9.36 2.23
N TYR A 77 13.91 8.10 2.55
CA TYR A 77 14.91 7.14 2.99
C TYR A 77 16.00 6.97 1.93
N TYR A 78 15.64 6.75 0.67
CA TYR A 78 16.58 6.65 -0.43
C TYR A 78 17.45 7.90 -0.57
N LYS A 79 16.84 9.11 -0.61
CA LYS A 79 17.57 10.38 -0.74
C LYS A 79 18.57 10.59 0.40
N LYS A 80 18.14 10.34 1.63
CA LYS A 80 18.97 10.51 2.83
C LYS A 80 20.15 9.55 2.88
N ASN A 81 20.01 8.36 2.34
CA ASN A 81 20.97 7.27 2.46
C ASN A 81 21.76 6.98 1.17
N LYS A 82 21.74 7.88 0.18
CA LYS A 82 22.53 7.74 -1.06
C LYS A 82 24.03 7.50 -0.83
N HIS A 83 24.57 7.94 0.29
CA HIS A 83 25.96 7.71 0.65
C HIS A 83 26.31 6.21 0.79
N LEU A 84 25.32 5.34 1.08
CA LEU A 84 25.49 3.90 1.18
C LEU A 84 25.81 3.24 -0.19
N LEU A 85 25.51 3.90 -1.30
CA LEU A 85 25.83 3.41 -2.64
C LEU A 85 27.34 3.27 -2.92
N LYS A 86 28.19 3.82 -2.07
CA LYS A 86 29.65 3.82 -2.25
C LYS A 86 30.32 2.46 -1.95
N THR A 87 29.65 1.58 -1.22
CA THR A 87 30.22 0.27 -0.82
C THR A 87 29.23 -0.86 -1.14
N PRO A 88 29.70 -2.09 -1.40
CA PRO A 88 28.81 -3.26 -1.60
C PRO A 88 27.88 -3.49 -0.41
N ASP A 89 28.37 -3.44 0.82
CA ASP A 89 27.57 -3.62 2.03
C ASP A 89 26.53 -2.50 2.19
N GLY A 90 26.89 -1.27 1.86
CA GLY A 90 25.96 -0.13 1.87
C GLY A 90 24.85 -0.28 0.83
N LYS A 91 25.18 -0.73 -0.40
CA LYS A 91 24.17 -1.05 -1.43
C LYS A 91 23.22 -2.12 -0.94
N TRP A 92 23.74 -3.19 -0.34
CA TRP A 92 22.98 -4.27 0.25
C TRP A 92 22.02 -3.74 1.33
N GLN A 93 22.54 -2.94 2.27
CA GLN A 93 21.74 -2.32 3.32
C GLN A 93 20.63 -1.45 2.75
N LEU A 94 20.93 -0.57 1.79
CA LEU A 94 19.94 0.34 1.18
C LEU A 94 18.79 -0.41 0.51
N VAL A 95 19.08 -1.45 -0.28
CA VAL A 95 18.06 -2.28 -0.92
C VAL A 95 17.22 -3.01 0.12
N SER A 96 17.86 -3.65 1.11
CA SER A 96 17.18 -4.40 2.16
C SER A 96 16.22 -3.54 2.97
N GLU A 97 16.68 -2.37 3.40
CA GLU A 97 15.88 -1.42 4.19
C GLU A 97 14.69 -0.84 3.38
N MET A 98 14.90 -0.50 2.11
CA MET A 98 13.80 -0.02 1.27
C MET A 98 12.74 -1.10 1.06
N ILE A 99 13.13 -2.37 0.88
CA ILE A 99 12.18 -3.50 0.82
C ILE A 99 11.47 -3.68 2.17
N ASP A 100 12.18 -3.57 3.29
CA ASP A 100 11.58 -3.67 4.63
C ASP A 100 10.55 -2.57 4.88
N ILE A 101 10.85 -1.32 4.52
CA ILE A 101 9.90 -0.20 4.60
C ILE A 101 8.65 -0.50 3.77
N PHE A 102 8.82 -0.97 2.53
CA PHE A 102 7.70 -1.31 1.66
C PHE A 102 6.83 -2.44 2.26
N PHE A 103 7.44 -3.51 2.74
CA PHE A 103 6.69 -4.62 3.35
C PHE A 103 5.95 -4.18 4.62
N LYS A 104 6.53 -3.30 5.44
CA LYS A 104 5.85 -2.70 6.60
C LYS A 104 4.67 -1.83 6.21
N MET A 105 4.73 -1.13 5.09
CA MET A 105 3.60 -0.36 4.55
C MET A 105 2.45 -1.25 4.09
N VAL A 106 2.77 -2.37 3.46
CA VAL A 106 1.77 -3.32 2.94
C VAL A 106 1.15 -4.13 4.07
N TRP A 107 1.94 -4.45 5.08
CA TRP A 107 1.53 -5.30 6.19
C TRP A 107 2.13 -4.79 7.50
N SER A 108 1.30 -4.32 8.41
CA SER A 108 1.70 -3.93 9.76
C SER A 108 0.70 -4.47 10.79
N GLY A 109 1.16 -5.42 11.62
CA GLY A 109 0.36 -5.98 12.70
C GLY A 109 -0.74 -6.95 12.23
N ASN A 110 -1.62 -7.33 13.16
CA ASN A 110 -2.68 -8.33 12.94
C ASN A 110 -3.93 -7.78 12.21
N GLU A 111 -3.92 -6.55 11.72
CA GLU A 111 -5.05 -5.95 11.05
C GLU A 111 -4.84 -5.93 9.53
N SER A 112 -5.87 -6.37 8.80
CA SER A 112 -5.87 -6.26 7.35
C SER A 112 -6.01 -4.79 6.95
N HIS A 113 -4.94 -4.23 6.42
CA HIS A 113 -4.96 -2.89 5.83
C HIS A 113 -5.74 -2.95 4.52
N TRP A 114 -6.91 -2.33 4.49
CA TRP A 114 -7.74 -2.25 3.30
C TRP A 114 -7.21 -1.22 2.29
N GLU A 115 -6.32 -0.34 2.73
CA GLU A 115 -5.82 0.80 1.95
C GLU A 115 -5.05 0.34 0.71
N VAL A 116 -4.11 -0.58 0.86
CA VAL A 116 -3.31 -1.08 -0.28
C VAL A 116 -4.17 -1.85 -1.28
N PRO A 117 -4.96 -2.87 -0.91
CA PRO A 117 -5.84 -3.53 -1.85
C PRO A 117 -6.90 -2.60 -2.47
N PHE A 118 -7.38 -1.59 -1.73
CA PHE A 118 -8.25 -0.57 -2.29
C PHE A 118 -7.54 0.23 -3.40
N LEU A 119 -6.35 0.75 -3.14
CA LEU A 119 -5.59 1.51 -4.12
C LEU A 119 -5.26 0.67 -5.36
N MET A 120 -4.94 -0.60 -5.19
CA MET A 120 -4.65 -1.50 -6.30
C MET A 120 -5.90 -1.79 -7.15
N SER A 121 -7.04 -2.12 -6.52
CA SER A 121 -8.28 -2.44 -7.22
C SER A 121 -8.94 -1.20 -7.86
N ALA A 122 -8.96 -0.10 -7.17
CA ALA A 122 -9.55 1.14 -7.65
C ALA A 122 -8.64 1.86 -8.68
N GLY A 123 -7.33 1.64 -8.60
CA GLY A 123 -6.33 2.18 -9.54
C GLY A 123 -6.44 1.64 -10.97
N ILE A 124 -7.19 0.56 -11.19
CA ILE A 124 -7.47 0.03 -12.53
C ILE A 124 -8.38 0.98 -13.34
N THR A 125 -9.17 1.82 -12.65
CA THR A 125 -10.05 2.79 -13.30
C THR A 125 -9.27 4.05 -13.72
N GLU A 126 -9.72 4.72 -14.80
CA GLU A 126 -9.07 5.96 -15.27
C GLU A 126 -9.02 7.05 -14.18
N ASP A 127 -10.11 7.23 -13.40
CA ASP A 127 -10.14 8.18 -12.28
C ASP A 127 -9.20 7.77 -11.15
N GLY A 128 -9.16 6.47 -10.84
CA GLY A 128 -8.25 5.93 -9.84
C GLY A 128 -6.79 6.11 -10.24
N GLN A 129 -6.45 5.87 -11.50
CA GLN A 129 -5.11 6.05 -12.04
C GLN A 129 -4.64 7.50 -11.91
N LYS A 130 -5.49 8.47 -12.27
CA LYS A 130 -5.20 9.91 -12.10
C LYS A 130 -4.94 10.30 -10.63
N ARG A 131 -5.62 9.63 -9.68
CA ARG A 131 -5.43 9.84 -8.24
C ARG A 131 -4.12 9.23 -7.74
N ILE A 132 -3.79 8.02 -8.18
CA ILE A 132 -2.58 7.29 -7.80
C ILE A 132 -1.33 7.92 -8.43
N ASP A 133 -1.39 8.39 -9.67
CA ASP A 133 -0.25 9.01 -10.37
C ASP A 133 0.35 10.19 -9.61
N ARG A 134 -0.45 10.87 -8.80
CA ARG A 134 0.03 11.95 -7.94
C ARG A 134 0.94 11.46 -6.81
N CYS A 135 0.80 10.21 -6.39
CA CYS A 135 1.48 9.62 -5.23
C CYS A 135 2.38 8.44 -5.61
N GLY A 136 1.90 7.54 -6.48
CA GLY A 136 2.60 6.32 -6.87
C GLY A 136 3.91 6.55 -7.62
N ASN A 137 4.02 7.65 -8.36
CA ASN A 137 5.24 8.01 -9.08
C ASN A 137 6.47 8.19 -8.18
N ARG A 138 6.32 8.54 -6.90
CA ARG A 138 7.45 8.71 -5.96
C ARG A 138 8.07 7.37 -5.57
N LEU A 139 7.23 6.39 -5.23
CA LEU A 139 7.68 5.03 -4.91
C LEU A 139 8.43 4.42 -6.10
N MET A 140 7.79 4.42 -7.27
CA MET A 140 8.37 3.86 -8.49
C MET A 140 9.69 4.55 -8.85
N LYS A 141 9.74 5.88 -8.82
CA LYS A 141 10.96 6.64 -9.10
C LYS A 141 12.08 6.33 -8.11
N ALA A 142 11.78 6.15 -6.83
CA ALA A 142 12.81 5.82 -5.84
C ALA A 142 13.46 4.47 -6.14
N TYR A 143 12.68 3.45 -6.46
CA TYR A 143 13.22 2.13 -6.81
C TYR A 143 13.91 2.10 -8.19
N ILE A 144 13.37 2.78 -9.19
CA ILE A 144 14.01 2.91 -10.51
C ILE A 144 15.38 3.58 -10.36
N ASN A 145 15.46 4.69 -9.63
CA ASN A 145 16.71 5.38 -9.38
C ASN A 145 17.70 4.50 -8.60
N LEU A 146 17.21 3.75 -7.61
CA LEU A 146 18.04 2.80 -6.88
C LEU A 146 18.65 1.74 -7.80
N TYR A 147 17.84 1.16 -8.71
CA TYR A 147 18.32 0.20 -9.70
C TYR A 147 19.42 0.81 -10.58
N ILE A 148 19.16 1.98 -11.16
CA ILE A 148 20.10 2.70 -12.02
C ILE A 148 21.40 3.04 -11.27
N ASP A 149 21.28 3.60 -10.06
CA ASP A 149 22.45 3.98 -9.24
C ASP A 149 23.32 2.78 -8.82
N ILE A 150 22.73 1.59 -8.70
CA ILE A 150 23.48 0.37 -8.34
C ILE A 150 24.11 -0.31 -9.55
N THR A 151 23.37 -0.42 -10.66
CA THR A 151 23.77 -1.21 -11.83
C THR A 151 24.50 -0.38 -12.89
N GLY A 152 24.28 0.93 -12.92
CA GLY A 152 24.69 1.80 -14.02
C GLY A 152 23.87 1.59 -15.31
N ASN A 153 22.83 0.75 -15.27
CA ASN A 153 21.96 0.47 -16.42
C ASN A 153 20.74 1.37 -16.34
N ASP A 154 20.55 2.26 -17.31
CA ASP A 154 19.43 3.21 -17.42
C ASP A 154 18.26 2.71 -18.27
N ASP A 155 18.29 1.43 -18.67
CA ASP A 155 17.17 0.79 -19.35
C ASP A 155 15.95 0.70 -18.42
N ILE A 156 14.92 1.47 -18.75
CA ILE A 156 13.70 1.59 -17.95
C ILE A 156 12.91 0.27 -17.89
N GLU A 157 12.93 -0.54 -18.94
CA GLU A 157 12.20 -1.82 -18.94
C GLU A 157 12.84 -2.80 -17.95
N SER A 158 14.15 -2.88 -17.91
CA SER A 158 14.90 -3.66 -16.92
C SER A 158 14.66 -3.16 -15.51
N ALA A 159 14.70 -1.84 -15.29
CA ALA A 159 14.42 -1.23 -14.00
C ALA A 159 12.99 -1.53 -13.52
N LEU A 160 11.99 -1.40 -14.39
CA LEU A 160 10.59 -1.72 -14.09
C LEU A 160 10.42 -3.22 -13.77
N GLY A 161 11.04 -4.11 -14.55
CA GLY A 161 11.02 -5.54 -14.28
C GLY A 161 11.55 -5.87 -12.89
N TRP A 162 12.66 -5.26 -12.49
CA TRP A 162 13.22 -5.41 -11.16
C TRP A 162 12.28 -4.85 -10.06
N VAL A 163 11.73 -3.66 -10.25
CA VAL A 163 10.79 -3.04 -9.30
C VAL A 163 9.55 -3.91 -9.12
N PHE A 164 8.95 -4.39 -10.21
CA PHE A 164 7.77 -5.25 -10.11
C PHE A 164 8.07 -6.62 -9.48
N SER A 165 9.29 -7.12 -9.59
CA SER A 165 9.70 -8.32 -8.86
C SER A 165 9.70 -8.13 -7.34
N ILE A 166 9.93 -6.91 -6.87
CA ILE A 166 9.86 -6.55 -5.45
C ILE A 166 8.41 -6.32 -4.99
N LEU A 167 7.66 -5.52 -5.73
CA LEU A 167 6.35 -5.06 -5.29
C LEU A 167 5.24 -6.09 -5.51
N GLY A 168 5.36 -6.88 -6.58
CA GLY A 168 4.27 -7.73 -7.08
C GLY A 168 3.80 -8.80 -6.08
N GLY A 169 4.72 -9.50 -5.44
CA GLY A 169 4.37 -10.56 -4.49
C GLY A 169 3.57 -10.06 -3.29
N ALA A 170 3.97 -8.93 -2.71
CA ALA A 170 3.28 -8.34 -1.58
C ALA A 170 1.88 -7.84 -1.97
N VAL A 171 1.75 -7.22 -3.15
CA VAL A 171 0.46 -6.79 -3.70
C VAL A 171 -0.48 -7.98 -3.93
N VAL A 172 0.02 -9.08 -4.50
CA VAL A 172 -0.80 -10.28 -4.73
C VAL A 172 -1.33 -10.86 -3.43
N TYR A 173 -0.53 -10.89 -2.36
CA TYR A 173 -1.02 -11.35 -1.04
C TYR A 173 -2.16 -10.49 -0.51
N THR A 174 -2.07 -9.17 -0.64
CA THR A 174 -3.08 -8.25 -0.11
C THR A 174 -4.36 -8.20 -0.95
N THR A 175 -4.27 -8.47 -2.26
CA THR A 175 -5.43 -8.43 -3.16
C THR A 175 -6.15 -9.77 -3.29
N ASN A 176 -5.49 -10.88 -2.95
CA ASN A 176 -6.04 -12.24 -3.12
C ASN A 176 -6.14 -13.01 -1.78
N ILE A 177 -6.49 -12.32 -0.69
CA ILE A 177 -6.55 -12.89 0.66
C ILE A 177 -7.35 -14.20 0.69
N GLY A 178 -8.54 -14.24 0.07
CA GLY A 178 -9.40 -15.43 0.07
C GLY A 178 -8.76 -16.66 -0.58
N MET A 179 -7.97 -16.48 -1.64
CA MET A 179 -7.24 -17.58 -2.26
C MET A 179 -6.17 -18.13 -1.30
N PHE A 180 -5.40 -17.26 -0.67
CA PHE A 180 -4.32 -17.69 0.22
C PHE A 180 -4.85 -18.32 1.51
N THR A 181 -5.89 -17.76 2.13
CA THR A 181 -6.51 -18.34 3.33
C THR A 181 -7.09 -19.72 3.06
N ASN A 182 -7.69 -19.94 1.90
CA ASN A 182 -8.16 -21.27 1.47
C ASN A 182 -7.01 -22.29 1.34
N ILE A 183 -5.90 -21.90 0.71
CA ILE A 183 -4.72 -22.77 0.55
C ILE A 183 -4.07 -23.07 1.90
N LEU A 184 -3.96 -22.06 2.77
CA LEU A 184 -3.33 -22.18 4.08
C LEU A 184 -4.26 -22.81 5.13
N LYS A 185 -5.57 -22.91 4.85
CA LYS A 185 -6.61 -23.34 5.80
C LYS A 185 -6.62 -22.49 7.08
N THR A 186 -6.56 -21.16 6.91
CA THR A 186 -6.53 -20.17 7.98
C THR A 186 -7.55 -19.08 7.73
N ASP A 187 -7.99 -18.37 8.77
CA ASP A 187 -8.93 -17.23 8.63
C ASP A 187 -8.25 -15.95 8.14
N SER A 188 -6.93 -15.89 8.21
CA SER A 188 -6.13 -14.76 7.77
C SER A 188 -4.76 -15.22 7.27
N ILE A 189 -4.06 -14.41 6.50
CA ILE A 189 -2.69 -14.70 6.08
C ILE A 189 -1.77 -14.49 7.29
N PRO A 190 -1.05 -15.55 7.76
CA PRO A 190 -0.15 -15.43 8.90
C PRO A 190 1.02 -14.48 8.61
N GLU A 191 1.50 -13.80 9.65
CA GLU A 191 2.70 -12.96 9.58
C GLU A 191 3.91 -13.69 8.98
N SER A 192 4.07 -14.96 9.33
CA SER A 192 5.15 -15.78 8.81
C SER A 192 5.17 -15.90 7.28
N CYS A 193 4.01 -15.78 6.62
CA CYS A 193 3.93 -15.78 5.15
C CYS A 193 4.52 -14.49 4.57
N TYR A 194 4.18 -13.33 5.15
CA TYR A 194 4.75 -12.04 4.74
C TYR A 194 6.26 -11.98 4.99
N ARG A 195 6.73 -12.46 6.15
CA ARG A 195 8.16 -12.53 6.47
C ARG A 195 8.93 -13.43 5.50
N ARG A 196 8.37 -14.59 5.14
CA ARG A 196 8.97 -15.48 4.15
C ARG A 196 9.00 -14.85 2.76
N LEU A 197 7.90 -14.22 2.34
CA LEU A 197 7.84 -13.51 1.08
C LEU A 197 8.87 -12.37 1.04
N GLN A 198 8.95 -11.55 2.09
CA GLN A 198 9.94 -10.48 2.20
C GLN A 198 11.37 -11.01 2.08
N HIS A 199 11.70 -12.10 2.79
CA HIS A 199 13.02 -12.73 2.70
C HIS A 199 13.34 -13.21 1.27
N ILE A 200 12.41 -13.89 0.62
CA ILE A 200 12.57 -14.36 -0.76
C ILE A 200 12.73 -13.19 -1.71
N THR A 201 11.90 -12.16 -1.58
CA THR A 201 11.93 -10.93 -2.40
C THR A 201 13.28 -10.22 -2.25
N THR A 202 13.74 -10.00 -1.02
CA THR A 202 15.03 -9.37 -0.76
C THR A 202 16.17 -10.15 -1.40
N ARG A 203 16.19 -11.47 -1.21
CA ARG A 203 17.23 -12.34 -1.79
C ARG A 203 17.23 -12.28 -3.33
N ASN A 204 16.06 -12.34 -3.97
CA ASN A 204 15.94 -12.26 -5.41
C ASN A 204 16.37 -10.89 -5.95
N ALA A 205 15.97 -9.81 -5.27
CA ALA A 205 16.38 -8.45 -5.62
C ALA A 205 17.89 -8.27 -5.52
N MET A 206 18.54 -8.81 -4.48
CA MET A 206 19.99 -8.78 -4.32
C MET A 206 20.71 -9.60 -5.39
N PHE A 207 20.19 -10.80 -5.69
CA PHE A 207 20.76 -11.67 -6.72
C PHE A 207 20.77 -10.98 -8.11
N SER A 208 19.66 -10.35 -8.48
CA SER A 208 19.55 -9.66 -9.78
C SER A 208 20.44 -8.41 -9.88
N LEU A 209 20.86 -7.85 -8.74
CA LEU A 209 21.81 -6.72 -8.66
C LEU A 209 23.28 -7.16 -8.49
N ASN A 210 23.58 -8.47 -8.51
CA ASN A 210 24.89 -9.04 -8.20
C ASN A 210 25.44 -8.62 -6.81
N LEU A 211 24.56 -8.42 -5.84
CA LEU A 211 24.92 -8.04 -4.45
C LEU A 211 25.02 -9.25 -3.51
N LEU A 212 24.63 -10.44 -3.94
CA LEU A 212 24.88 -11.67 -3.17
C LEU A 212 26.28 -12.16 -3.54
N SER A 213 27.17 -12.22 -2.56
CA SER A 213 28.41 -13.00 -2.68
C SER A 213 28.05 -14.47 -2.96
N ARG A 214 28.73 -15.07 -3.93
CA ARG A 214 28.63 -16.50 -4.25
C ARG A 214 29.02 -17.36 -3.08
#